data_e34abf9dd98fcf2c80d66869c3bcd122
#
_entry.id   e34abf9dd98fcf2c80d66869c3bcd122
#
_cell.length_a   1.000
_cell.length_b   1.000
_cell.length_c   1.000
_cell.angle_alpha   90.00
_cell.angle_beta   90.00
_cell.angle_gamma   90.00
#
_symmetry.space_group_name_H-M   'P 1'
#
loop_
_entity.id
_entity.type
_entity.pdbx_description
1 polymer ?
#
loop_
_entity_poly.entity_id
_entity_poly.type
_entity_poly.pdbx_seq_one_letter_code
_entity_poly.pdbx_strand_id
1 'polypeptide(L)'
;MAYLLKNQTYKAKMMTKSNTKKSDKDLWATPWWVFHYAEKYFSIKFDLDACAMQHNTKVKKFISPEQDTLTADWQGRYCWMNPPYSNPLPFVLRAIQQSVLHNKTVVMLLNVDGSTKWFDMCVRNAKEIVYITNSRIPFINNETGEETDQNNKPQMLVLFEPKAPYGSLKSSYVSLHTMKEQGLNTK
;
A
#
# COMPACT_ATOMS: atom_id res chain seq x y z
N MET A 1 13.16 -5.54 20.50
CA MET A 1 13.34 -4.70 19.30
C MET A 1 14.70 -4.89 18.61
N ALA A 2 15.72 -5.42 19.24
CA ALA A 2 17.04 -5.66 18.63
C ALA A 2 17.21 -7.03 17.95
N TYR A 3 16.22 -7.91 17.99
CA TYR A 3 16.37 -9.30 17.57
C TYR A 3 16.13 -9.56 16.08
N LEU A 4 15.47 -8.64 15.36
CA LEU A 4 15.18 -8.79 13.93
C LEU A 4 16.14 -8.04 13.00
N LEU A 5 17.05 -7.22 13.53
CA LEU A 5 17.94 -6.38 12.73
C LEU A 5 19.42 -6.81 12.74
N LYS A 6 19.79 -7.84 13.51
CA LYS A 6 21.13 -8.41 13.45
C LYS A 6 21.11 -9.69 12.61
N ASN A 7 21.79 -9.63 11.48
CA ASN A 7 22.21 -10.75 10.62
C ASN A 7 21.13 -11.44 9.79
N GLN A 8 20.49 -10.71 8.87
CA GLN A 8 20.13 -11.34 7.60
C GLN A 8 20.28 -10.33 6.47
N THR A 9 21.43 -10.35 5.82
CA THR A 9 21.52 -10.10 4.39
C THR A 9 20.61 -11.16 3.74
N TYR A 10 19.33 -10.84 3.58
CA TYR A 10 18.48 -11.62 2.69
C TYR A 10 19.03 -11.42 1.27
N LYS A 11 19.98 -12.27 0.85
CA LYS A 11 20.11 -12.57 -0.56
C LYS A 11 18.73 -13.00 -1.01
N ALA A 12 18.05 -12.14 -1.75
CA ALA A 12 16.84 -12.49 -2.44
C ALA A 12 17.18 -13.73 -3.29
N LYS A 13 16.78 -14.91 -2.81
CA LYS A 13 16.81 -16.12 -3.62
C LYS A 13 15.92 -15.78 -4.80
N MET A 14 16.49 -15.65 -5.99
CA MET A 14 15.74 -15.45 -7.22
C MET A 14 14.63 -16.50 -7.23
N MET A 15 13.43 -16.07 -6.87
CA MET A 15 12.27 -16.95 -6.99
C MET A 15 12.09 -17.20 -8.49
N THR A 16 12.13 -18.44 -8.86
CA THR A 16 11.82 -18.95 -10.20
C THR A 16 10.62 -18.18 -10.72
N LYS A 17 10.77 -17.60 -11.92
CA LYS A 17 9.70 -16.91 -12.63
C LYS A 17 8.47 -17.80 -12.60
N SER A 18 7.44 -17.38 -11.87
CA SER A 18 6.12 -17.98 -11.99
C SER A 18 5.70 -17.82 -13.45
N ASN A 19 5.33 -18.91 -14.11
CA ASN A 19 4.77 -18.87 -15.47
C ASN A 19 3.35 -18.29 -15.53
N THR A 20 2.84 -17.74 -14.45
CA THR A 20 1.62 -16.97 -14.44
C THR A 20 1.89 -15.68 -15.20
N LYS A 21 1.25 -15.50 -16.36
CA LYS A 21 1.20 -14.19 -17.06
C LYS A 21 0.95 -13.14 -15.99
N LYS A 22 1.74 -12.05 -15.99
CA LYS A 22 1.44 -10.89 -15.14
C LYS A 22 -0.05 -10.65 -15.28
N SER A 23 -0.80 -10.86 -14.21
CA SER A 23 -2.24 -10.68 -14.32
C SER A 23 -2.45 -9.21 -14.60
N ASP A 24 -3.33 -8.87 -15.53
CA ASP A 24 -3.67 -7.48 -15.89
C ASP A 24 -4.05 -6.65 -14.64
N LYS A 25 -4.35 -7.33 -13.55
CA LYS A 25 -4.66 -6.78 -12.22
C LYS A 25 -3.51 -6.00 -11.55
N ASP A 26 -2.24 -6.33 -11.85
CA ASP A 26 -1.09 -5.57 -11.33
C ASP A 26 -0.92 -4.21 -12.09
N LEU A 27 -1.68 -4.01 -13.16
CA LEU A 27 -1.68 -2.79 -13.98
C LEU A 27 -2.81 -1.82 -13.62
N TRP A 28 -3.68 -2.15 -12.67
CA TRP A 28 -4.81 -1.32 -12.31
C TRP A 28 -4.42 -0.13 -11.44
N ALA A 29 -4.94 1.04 -11.77
CA ALA A 29 -4.72 2.25 -11.01
C ALA A 29 -5.73 2.41 -9.88
N THR A 30 -5.29 2.99 -8.78
CA THR A 30 -6.16 3.40 -7.67
C THR A 30 -7.04 4.57 -8.11
N PRO A 31 -8.37 4.55 -7.86
CA PRO A 31 -9.20 5.72 -8.04
C PRO A 31 -8.73 6.91 -7.18
N TRP A 32 -8.83 8.13 -7.72
CA TRP A 32 -8.41 9.34 -7.00
C TRP A 32 -9.14 9.52 -5.66
N TRP A 33 -10.42 9.18 -5.59
CA TRP A 33 -11.20 9.31 -4.36
C TRP A 33 -10.68 8.40 -3.23
N VAL A 34 -10.08 7.25 -3.54
CA VAL A 34 -9.41 6.38 -2.53
C VAL A 34 -8.19 7.09 -1.95
N PHE A 35 -7.37 7.67 -2.81
CA PHE A 35 -6.18 8.42 -2.42
C PHE A 35 -6.54 9.65 -1.58
N HIS A 36 -7.51 10.45 -2.03
CA HIS A 36 -7.97 11.64 -1.30
C HIS A 36 -8.63 11.28 0.04
N TYR A 37 -9.39 10.17 0.08
CA TYR A 37 -9.91 9.67 1.35
C TYR A 37 -8.78 9.36 2.33
N ALA A 38 -7.73 8.67 1.89
CA ALA A 38 -6.59 8.33 2.73
C ALA A 38 -5.89 9.58 3.27
N GLU A 39 -5.66 10.62 2.43
CA GLU A 39 -5.11 11.89 2.88
C GLU A 39 -5.97 12.56 3.96
N LYS A 40 -7.28 12.61 3.73
CA LYS A 40 -8.24 13.21 4.67
C LYS A 40 -8.33 12.43 5.97
N TYR A 41 -8.49 11.12 5.88
CA TYR A 41 -8.68 10.24 7.04
C TYR A 41 -7.47 10.26 7.99
N PHE A 42 -6.26 10.16 7.44
CA PHE A 42 -5.02 10.18 8.21
C PHE A 42 -4.49 11.60 8.49
N SER A 43 -5.15 12.65 7.98
CA SER A 43 -4.73 14.05 8.11
C SER A 43 -3.29 14.29 7.63
N ILE A 44 -2.92 13.71 6.49
CA ILE A 44 -1.60 13.83 5.86
C ILE A 44 -1.71 14.25 4.40
N LYS A 45 -0.64 14.83 3.86
CA LYS A 45 -0.46 15.05 2.43
C LYS A 45 0.70 14.20 1.95
N PHE A 46 0.41 13.27 1.02
CA PHE A 46 1.46 12.44 0.47
C PHE A 46 2.39 13.24 -0.43
N ASP A 47 3.69 12.96 -0.31
CA ASP A 47 4.75 13.61 -1.09
C ASP A 47 5.58 12.60 -1.91
N LEU A 48 5.28 11.29 -1.78
CA LEU A 48 5.84 10.22 -2.58
C LEU A 48 4.78 9.15 -2.89
N ASP A 49 4.67 8.74 -4.16
CA ASP A 49 4.00 7.51 -4.57
C ASP A 49 5.06 6.42 -4.79
N ALA A 50 5.13 5.47 -3.87
CA ALA A 50 6.24 4.51 -3.83
C ALA A 50 6.08 3.33 -4.81
N CYS A 51 4.95 3.21 -5.51
CA CYS A 51 4.71 2.16 -6.51
C CYS A 51 3.80 2.70 -7.62
N ALA A 52 4.35 3.42 -8.58
CA ALA A 52 3.56 4.02 -9.64
C ALA A 52 4.30 4.06 -10.97
N MET A 53 3.55 4.28 -12.03
CA MET A 53 4.05 4.65 -13.36
C MET A 53 3.67 6.10 -13.65
N GLN A 54 4.34 6.74 -14.62
CA GLN A 54 4.12 8.13 -14.99
C GLN A 54 2.64 8.47 -15.23
N HIS A 55 1.85 7.54 -15.78
CA HIS A 55 0.45 7.77 -16.15
C HIS A 55 -0.55 7.54 -15.01
N ASN A 56 -0.14 6.88 -13.90
CA ASN A 56 -1.05 6.54 -12.79
C ASN A 56 -0.60 7.06 -11.41
N THR A 57 0.54 7.74 -11.33
CA THR A 57 1.04 8.31 -10.08
C THR A 57 0.06 9.32 -9.47
N LYS A 58 -0.02 9.35 -8.16
CA LYS A 58 -0.90 10.25 -7.40
C LYS A 58 -0.22 11.54 -6.97
N VAL A 59 1.11 11.59 -7.00
CA VAL A 59 1.90 12.77 -6.65
C VAL A 59 3.08 12.93 -7.61
N LYS A 60 3.70 14.12 -7.62
CA LYS A 60 4.79 14.43 -8.55
C LYS A 60 6.02 13.53 -8.38
N LYS A 61 6.34 13.16 -7.14
CA LYS A 61 7.45 12.23 -6.87
C LYS A 61 6.91 10.83 -6.80
N PHE A 62 7.46 9.94 -7.59
CA PHE A 62 7.08 8.53 -7.58
C PHE A 62 8.28 7.63 -7.84
N ILE A 63 8.16 6.36 -7.49
CA ILE A 63 9.13 5.32 -7.78
C ILE A 63 8.52 4.37 -8.80
N SER A 64 9.13 4.32 -9.98
CA SER A 64 8.70 3.46 -11.07
C SER A 64 9.22 2.02 -10.89
N PRO A 65 8.65 1.04 -11.64
CA PRO A 65 9.15 -0.33 -11.62
C PRO A 65 10.63 -0.45 -12.02
N GLU A 66 11.13 0.45 -12.89
CA GLU A 66 12.53 0.47 -13.33
C GLU A 66 13.47 0.93 -12.21
N GLN A 67 12.99 1.81 -11.35
CA GLN A 67 13.75 2.29 -10.18
C GLN A 67 13.73 1.28 -9.03
N ASP A 68 12.77 0.37 -9.02
CA ASP A 68 12.55 -0.66 -8.01
C ASP A 68 12.39 -0.12 -6.57
N THR A 69 11.15 0.01 -6.13
CA THR A 69 10.79 0.53 -4.79
C THR A 69 11.44 -0.23 -3.63
N LEU A 70 11.83 -1.49 -3.85
CA LEU A 70 12.46 -2.32 -2.82
C LEU A 70 13.90 -1.90 -2.54
N THR A 71 14.58 -1.29 -3.52
CA THR A 71 15.99 -0.89 -3.44
C THR A 71 16.19 0.61 -3.52
N ALA A 72 15.28 1.34 -4.15
CA ALA A 72 15.36 2.80 -4.32
C ALA A 72 15.44 3.54 -2.97
N ASP A 73 16.07 4.70 -2.99
CA ASP A 73 16.00 5.66 -1.90
C ASP A 73 14.68 6.45 -1.99
N TRP A 74 13.87 6.39 -0.94
CA TRP A 74 12.56 7.03 -0.90
C TRP A 74 12.70 8.51 -0.54
N GLN A 75 12.56 9.39 -1.50
CA GLN A 75 12.70 10.85 -1.36
C GLN A 75 11.40 11.53 -0.91
N GLY A 76 10.68 10.92 0.04
CA GLY A 76 9.43 11.42 0.63
C GLY A 76 9.36 11.13 2.12
N ARG A 77 8.55 11.90 2.84
CA ARG A 77 8.24 11.68 4.25
C ARG A 77 6.89 10.98 4.44
N TYR A 78 5.91 11.36 3.65
CA TYR A 78 4.54 10.83 3.66
C TYR A 78 4.31 10.06 2.37
N CYS A 79 4.35 8.75 2.46
CA CYS A 79 4.40 7.87 1.30
C CYS A 79 3.07 7.15 1.10
N TRP A 80 2.55 7.22 -0.10
CA TRP A 80 1.48 6.36 -0.59
C TRP A 80 2.07 5.13 -1.25
N MET A 81 1.43 3.97 -1.12
CA MET A 81 1.84 2.75 -1.83
C MET A 81 0.63 1.85 -2.14
N ASN A 82 0.42 1.58 -3.42
CA ASN A 82 -0.44 0.50 -3.91
C ASN A 82 0.45 -0.52 -4.65
N PRO A 83 1.01 -1.53 -3.96
CA PRO A 83 1.97 -2.44 -4.56
C PRO A 83 1.29 -3.50 -5.43
N PRO A 84 2.04 -4.22 -6.30
CA PRO A 84 1.56 -5.40 -6.98
C PRO A 84 1.01 -6.44 -6.00
N TYR A 85 -0.24 -6.88 -6.21
CA TYR A 85 -0.92 -7.82 -5.30
C TYR A 85 -0.51 -9.29 -5.50
N SER A 86 0.26 -9.60 -6.52
CA SER A 86 0.81 -10.93 -6.78
C SER A 86 1.81 -11.38 -5.71
N ASN A 87 2.58 -10.46 -5.12
CA ASN A 87 3.54 -10.74 -4.05
C ASN A 87 3.73 -9.55 -3.11
N PRO A 88 2.80 -9.25 -2.18
CA PRO A 88 2.85 -8.07 -1.33
C PRO A 88 3.95 -8.09 -0.26
N LEU A 89 4.42 -9.27 0.17
CA LEU A 89 5.32 -9.40 1.32
C LEU A 89 6.59 -8.53 1.26
N PRO A 90 7.36 -8.48 0.17
CA PRO A 90 8.55 -7.63 0.08
C PRO A 90 8.22 -6.14 0.26
N PHE A 91 7.10 -5.69 -0.28
CA PHE A 91 6.64 -4.29 -0.20
C PHE A 91 6.21 -3.92 1.22
N VAL A 92 5.49 -4.82 1.92
CA VAL A 92 5.13 -4.64 3.33
C VAL A 92 6.39 -4.53 4.19
N LEU A 93 7.37 -5.42 4.00
CA LEU A 93 8.64 -5.36 4.73
C LEU A 93 9.40 -4.07 4.44
N ARG A 94 9.38 -3.61 3.19
CA ARG A 94 10.02 -2.34 2.80
C ARG A 94 9.33 -1.14 3.46
N ALA A 95 7.99 -1.10 3.47
CA ALA A 95 7.22 -0.04 4.14
C ALA A 95 7.55 0.03 5.64
N ILE A 96 7.58 -1.11 6.33
CA ILE A 96 7.98 -1.21 7.75
C ILE A 96 9.41 -0.69 7.94
N GLN A 97 10.35 -1.11 7.10
CA GLN A 97 11.74 -0.65 7.15
C GLN A 97 11.83 0.87 6.98
N GLN A 98 11.13 1.44 5.99
CA GLN A 98 11.10 2.88 5.75
C GLN A 98 10.49 3.65 6.92
N SER A 99 9.48 3.10 7.57
CA SER A 99 8.88 3.71 8.75
C SER A 99 9.84 3.66 9.95
N VAL A 100 10.38 2.49 10.27
CA VAL A 100 11.17 2.28 11.50
C VAL A 100 12.56 2.91 11.42
N LEU A 101 13.26 2.74 10.27
CA LEU A 101 14.65 3.15 10.13
C LEU A 101 14.82 4.55 9.53
N HIS A 102 13.89 4.98 8.69
CA HIS A 102 14.00 6.23 7.93
C HIS A 102 12.95 7.27 8.33
N ASN A 103 12.20 7.01 9.41
CA ASN A 103 11.24 7.95 10.01
C ASN A 103 10.17 8.43 9.03
N LYS A 104 9.67 7.54 8.16
CA LYS A 104 8.64 7.84 7.16
C LYS A 104 7.27 7.34 7.61
N THR A 105 6.23 8.09 7.28
CA THR A 105 4.84 7.61 7.41
C THR A 105 4.42 7.00 6.09
N VAL A 106 3.97 5.75 6.12
CA VAL A 106 3.60 5.01 4.91
C VAL A 106 2.16 4.52 5.03
N VAL A 107 1.33 4.85 4.04
CA VAL A 107 -0.01 4.27 3.90
C VAL A 107 -0.01 3.34 2.70
N MET A 108 -0.38 2.08 2.95
CA MET A 108 -0.52 1.07 1.89
C MET A 108 -1.98 0.73 1.65
N LEU A 109 -2.33 0.55 0.37
CA LEU A 109 -3.59 -0.10 -0.03
C LEU A 109 -3.30 -1.57 -0.32
N LEU A 110 -3.96 -2.47 0.41
CA LEU A 110 -3.73 -3.91 0.33
C LEU A 110 -5.05 -4.69 0.29
N ASN A 111 -5.03 -5.90 -0.23
CA ASN A 111 -6.13 -6.84 -0.05
C ASN A 111 -6.20 -7.31 1.41
N VAL A 112 -7.36 -7.80 1.84
CA VAL A 112 -7.51 -8.48 3.13
C VAL A 112 -7.30 -9.98 2.93
N ASP A 113 -6.26 -10.54 3.57
CA ASP A 113 -6.02 -11.99 3.55
C ASP A 113 -5.28 -12.41 4.83
N GLY A 114 -6.06 -12.68 5.87
CA GLY A 114 -5.56 -13.02 7.22
C GLY A 114 -4.75 -14.31 7.31
N SER A 115 -4.72 -15.13 6.25
CA SER A 115 -3.96 -16.38 6.23
C SER A 115 -2.50 -16.20 5.80
N THR A 116 -2.09 -14.99 5.43
CA THR A 116 -0.79 -14.71 4.81
C THR A 116 0.23 -14.12 5.78
N LYS A 117 1.52 -14.40 5.51
CA LYS A 117 2.63 -13.83 6.30
C LYS A 117 2.67 -12.30 6.23
N TRP A 118 2.37 -11.71 5.08
CA TRP A 118 2.39 -10.26 4.94
C TRP A 118 1.29 -9.58 5.74
N PHE A 119 0.12 -10.21 5.89
CA PHE A 119 -0.96 -9.71 6.74
C PHE A 119 -0.55 -9.74 8.22
N ASP A 120 0.07 -10.84 8.69
CA ASP A 120 0.61 -10.91 10.05
C ASP A 120 1.65 -9.81 10.31
N MET A 121 2.52 -9.51 9.31
CA MET A 121 3.47 -8.39 9.41
C MET A 121 2.76 -7.02 9.52
N CYS A 122 1.65 -6.82 8.81
CA CYS A 122 0.82 -5.62 8.98
C CYS A 122 0.25 -5.52 10.39
N VAL A 123 -0.37 -6.60 10.89
CA VAL A 123 -0.98 -6.63 12.23
C VAL A 123 0.04 -6.31 13.34
N ARG A 124 1.27 -6.79 13.21
CA ARG A 124 2.32 -6.58 14.23
C ARG A 124 2.97 -5.22 14.19
N ASN A 125 2.98 -4.55 13.04
CA ASN A 125 3.81 -3.35 12.85
C ASN A 125 3.02 -2.10 12.47
N ALA A 126 1.76 -2.23 12.05
CA ALA A 126 0.94 -1.08 11.70
C ALA A 126 0.46 -0.32 12.94
N LYS A 127 0.32 0.98 12.81
CA LYS A 127 -0.38 1.86 13.74
C LYS A 127 -1.89 1.66 13.65
N GLU A 128 -2.39 1.57 12.41
CA GLU A 128 -3.81 1.42 12.13
C GLU A 128 -4.05 0.61 10.86
N ILE A 129 -5.10 -0.22 10.88
CA ILE A 129 -5.67 -0.85 9.70
C ILE A 129 -7.13 -0.40 9.57
N VAL A 130 -7.48 0.17 8.40
CA VAL A 130 -8.85 0.57 8.07
C VAL A 130 -9.42 -0.42 7.05
N TYR A 131 -10.36 -1.23 7.48
CA TYR A 131 -11.03 -2.22 6.63
C TYR A 131 -12.13 -1.57 5.82
N ILE A 132 -12.14 -1.79 4.50
CA ILE A 132 -13.19 -1.31 3.60
C ILE A 132 -14.28 -2.37 3.55
N THR A 133 -15.50 -1.97 3.89
CA THR A 133 -16.65 -2.87 4.02
C THR A 133 -17.73 -2.56 3.00
N ASN A 134 -18.75 -3.45 2.92
CA ASN A 134 -19.94 -3.33 2.10
C ASN A 134 -19.73 -3.39 0.58
N SER A 135 -18.53 -3.30 0.07
CA SER A 135 -18.17 -3.55 -1.34
C SER A 135 -16.65 -3.55 -1.52
N ARG A 136 -16.17 -3.60 -2.75
CA ARG A 136 -14.76 -3.64 -3.15
C ARG A 136 -14.44 -2.41 -3.97
N ILE A 137 -13.20 -1.92 -3.88
CA ILE A 137 -12.75 -0.78 -4.69
C ILE A 137 -12.82 -1.17 -6.17
N PRO A 138 -13.58 -0.43 -6.99
CA PRO A 138 -13.51 -0.57 -8.44
C PRO A 138 -12.24 0.14 -8.92
N PHE A 139 -11.18 -0.62 -9.17
CA PHE A 139 -9.93 -0.05 -9.70
C PHE A 139 -10.12 0.48 -11.11
N ILE A 140 -9.24 1.38 -11.53
CA ILE A 140 -9.24 1.93 -12.88
C ILE A 140 -8.42 1.02 -13.79
N ASN A 141 -9.00 0.58 -14.89
CA ASN A 141 -8.27 -0.08 -15.97
C ASN A 141 -7.41 0.98 -16.68
N ASN A 142 -6.10 0.77 -16.73
CA ASN A 142 -5.16 1.73 -17.33
C ASN A 142 -5.32 1.88 -18.87
N GLU A 143 -5.93 0.91 -19.54
CA GLU A 143 -6.15 0.96 -20.99
C GLU A 143 -7.41 1.73 -21.36
N THR A 144 -8.51 1.51 -20.61
CA THR A 144 -9.81 2.11 -20.90
C THR A 144 -10.07 3.39 -20.10
N GLY A 145 -9.39 3.59 -18.98
CA GLY A 145 -9.63 4.68 -18.03
C GLY A 145 -10.90 4.51 -17.19
N GLU A 146 -11.58 3.37 -17.29
CA GLU A 146 -12.86 3.11 -16.63
C GLU A 146 -12.69 2.30 -15.34
N GLU A 147 -13.63 2.49 -14.40
CA GLU A 147 -13.72 1.66 -13.21
C GLU A 147 -14.03 0.20 -13.61
N THR A 148 -13.33 -0.77 -13.00
CA THR A 148 -13.54 -2.21 -13.23
C THR A 148 -14.21 -2.86 -12.02
N ASP A 149 -15.17 -3.75 -12.25
CA ASP A 149 -15.82 -4.59 -11.23
C ASP A 149 -15.10 -5.94 -10.99
N GLN A 150 -14.01 -6.20 -11.72
CA GLN A 150 -13.29 -7.48 -11.67
C GLN A 150 -12.49 -7.71 -10.38
N ASN A 151 -12.44 -6.72 -9.47
CA ASN A 151 -11.79 -6.89 -8.18
C ASN A 151 -12.60 -7.85 -7.29
N ASN A 152 -12.03 -9.01 -6.97
CA ASN A 152 -12.69 -10.08 -6.23
C ASN A 152 -12.27 -10.22 -4.77
N LYS A 153 -11.36 -9.35 -4.27
CA LYS A 153 -10.91 -9.37 -2.88
C LYS A 153 -11.29 -8.08 -2.16
N PRO A 154 -11.64 -8.14 -0.85
CA PRO A 154 -11.79 -6.95 -0.02
C PRO A 154 -10.45 -6.25 0.17
N GLN A 155 -10.47 -4.93 0.41
CA GLN A 155 -9.28 -4.11 0.62
C GLN A 155 -9.24 -3.49 2.01
N MET A 156 -8.04 -3.02 2.37
CA MET A 156 -7.76 -2.26 3.57
C MET A 156 -6.70 -1.20 3.31
N LEU A 157 -6.74 -0.11 4.09
CA LEU A 157 -5.63 0.82 4.21
C LEU A 157 -4.81 0.45 5.46
N VAL A 158 -3.49 0.44 5.33
CA VAL A 158 -2.55 0.10 6.40
C VAL A 158 -1.63 1.28 6.63
N LEU A 159 -1.66 1.86 7.84
CA LEU A 159 -0.79 2.95 8.24
C LEU A 159 0.40 2.44 9.04
N PHE A 160 1.60 2.67 8.54
CA PHE A 160 2.85 2.53 9.29
C PHE A 160 3.37 3.91 9.68
N GLU A 161 3.53 4.13 10.98
CA GLU A 161 4.09 5.36 11.53
C GLU A 161 5.42 5.14 12.24
N PRO A 162 6.35 6.11 12.15
CA PRO A 162 7.56 6.09 12.97
C PRO A 162 7.24 5.98 14.46
N LYS A 163 7.97 5.14 15.17
CA LYS A 163 7.84 4.99 16.62
C LYS A 163 6.46 4.50 17.12
N ALA A 164 5.61 3.97 16.24
CA ALA A 164 4.39 3.31 16.72
C ALA A 164 4.76 2.19 17.70
N PRO A 165 4.17 2.13 18.89
CA PRO A 165 4.47 1.05 19.83
C PRO A 165 4.09 -0.31 19.24
N TYR A 166 4.97 -1.28 19.37
CA TYR A 166 4.68 -2.65 18.92
C TYR A 166 3.41 -3.17 19.62
N GLY A 167 2.49 -3.72 18.85
CA GLY A 167 1.24 -4.27 19.37
C GLY A 167 0.15 -3.24 19.71
N SER A 168 0.33 -1.96 19.35
CA SER A 168 -0.68 -0.90 19.54
C SER A 168 -1.60 -0.71 18.34
N LEU A 169 -1.93 -1.79 17.62
CA LEU A 169 -2.75 -1.73 16.42
C LEU A 169 -4.16 -1.22 16.73
N LYS A 170 -4.56 -0.16 16.02
CA LYS A 170 -5.96 0.27 15.92
C LYS A 170 -6.61 -0.39 14.70
N SER A 171 -7.80 -0.93 14.85
CA SER A 171 -8.63 -1.45 13.76
C SER A 171 -9.85 -0.56 13.58
N SER A 172 -10.07 -0.10 12.37
CA SER A 172 -11.16 0.78 11.98
C SER A 172 -11.90 0.21 10.75
N TYR A 173 -13.12 0.67 10.54
CA TYR A 173 -13.96 0.20 9.44
C TYR A 173 -14.60 1.38 8.73
N VAL A 174 -14.68 1.31 7.42
CA VAL A 174 -15.39 2.31 6.59
C VAL A 174 -16.14 1.61 5.49
N SER A 175 -17.40 2.00 5.23
CA SER A 175 -18.11 1.49 4.05
C SER A 175 -17.52 2.10 2.78
N LEU A 176 -17.53 1.35 1.68
CA LEU A 176 -17.07 1.86 0.39
C LEU A 176 -17.82 3.15 -0.01
N HIS A 177 -19.14 3.19 0.27
CA HIS A 177 -19.98 4.36 -0.01
C HIS A 177 -19.47 5.60 0.74
N THR A 178 -19.30 5.50 2.06
CA THR A 178 -18.79 6.60 2.89
C THR A 178 -17.39 7.03 2.46
N MET A 179 -16.53 6.06 2.12
CA MET A 179 -15.18 6.32 1.63
C MET A 179 -15.20 7.11 0.31
N LYS A 180 -16.07 6.71 -0.63
CA LYS A 180 -16.23 7.38 -1.94
C LYS A 180 -16.77 8.80 -1.77
N GLU A 181 -17.82 8.99 -0.96
CA GLU A 181 -18.36 10.31 -0.66
C GLU A 181 -17.31 11.26 -0.06
N GLN A 182 -16.59 10.81 0.96
CA GLN A 182 -15.58 11.63 1.62
C GLN A 182 -14.37 11.92 0.74
N GLY A 183 -13.99 10.99 -0.13
CA GLY A 183 -12.88 11.15 -1.06
C GLY A 183 -13.20 12.05 -2.26
N LEU A 184 -14.45 12.10 -2.71
CA LEU A 184 -14.92 13.01 -3.76
C LEU A 184 -15.11 14.45 -3.26
N ASN A 185 -15.44 14.64 -1.98
CA ASN A 185 -15.66 15.94 -1.34
C ASN A 185 -14.37 16.56 -0.79
N THR A 186 -13.23 16.22 -1.33
CA THR A 186 -11.94 16.88 -1.04
C THR A 186 -11.81 18.09 -1.96
N LYS A 187 -12.07 19.29 -1.40
CA LYS A 187 -11.71 20.58 -2.01
C LYS A 187 -10.28 20.94 -1.66
#